data_d0a4f7ca52e982de11ee182ea75ed292
#
_entry.id   d0a4f7ca52e982de11ee182ea75ed292
#
_cell.length_a   1.000
_cell.length_b   1.000
_cell.length_c   1.000
_cell.angle_alpha   90.00
_cell.angle_beta   90.00
_cell.angle_gamma   90.00
#
_symmetry.space_group_name_H-M   'P 1'
#
loop_
_entity.id
_entity.type
_entity.pdbx_description
1 polymer ?
#
loop_
_entity_poly.entity_id
_entity_poly.type
_entity_poly.pdbx_seq_one_letter_code
_entity_poly.pdbx_strand_id
1 'polypeptide(L)'
;MRRTAVYRDPLFLAHQTGRDHLESSERLRTLDRELDRPEVAGQFVFPDFASATIAAVQANHSREHIREVAATAAHTAFYLDADTRTSNASYGAALRAAGAVIDGIERLDRDEIDNGFCLVRPPGHHAERDQAMGFCLFNNVAIGARWARKRLGYERVMIVDWD
;
A
#
# COMPACT_ATOMS: atom_id res chain seq x y z
N MET A 1 -15.75 18.12 13.32
CA MET A 1 -14.32 17.73 13.36
C MET A 1 -14.05 16.86 12.14
N ARG A 2 -12.95 17.04 11.43
CA ARG A 2 -12.64 16.20 10.25
C ARG A 2 -12.29 14.78 10.70
N ARG A 3 -12.89 13.78 10.04
CA ARG A 3 -12.68 12.35 10.29
C ARG A 3 -11.51 11.89 9.41
N THR A 4 -10.31 11.87 9.95
CA THR A 4 -9.13 11.36 9.24
C THR A 4 -8.95 9.88 9.55
N ALA A 5 -8.98 9.03 8.53
CA ALA A 5 -8.62 7.62 8.68
C ALA A 5 -7.11 7.42 8.53
N VAL A 6 -6.53 6.60 9.39
CA VAL A 6 -5.14 6.15 9.29
C VAL A 6 -5.12 4.64 9.09
N TYR A 7 -4.56 4.22 7.97
CA TYR A 7 -4.44 2.82 7.58
C TYR A 7 -3.08 2.28 8.00
N ARG A 8 -3.07 1.34 8.93
CA ARG A 8 -1.87 0.64 9.40
C ARG A 8 -2.17 -0.85 9.59
N ASP A 9 -1.16 -1.68 9.42
CA ASP A 9 -1.31 -3.13 9.57
C ASP A 9 0.05 -3.76 9.94
N PRO A 10 0.10 -4.74 10.87
CA PRO A 10 1.34 -5.43 11.21
C PRO A 10 2.04 -6.10 10.02
N LEU A 11 1.29 -6.47 8.98
CA LEU A 11 1.83 -7.08 7.77
C LEU A 11 2.82 -6.14 7.04
N PHE A 12 2.62 -4.81 7.13
CA PHE A 12 3.55 -3.84 6.57
C PHE A 12 4.92 -3.87 7.26
N LEU A 13 4.95 -4.22 8.55
CA LEU A 13 6.20 -4.41 9.29
C LEU A 13 6.87 -5.75 8.96
N ALA A 14 6.11 -6.74 8.49
CA ALA A 14 6.61 -8.06 8.12
C ALA A 14 7.30 -8.08 6.75
N HIS A 15 7.09 -7.07 5.90
CA HIS A 15 7.86 -6.88 4.68
C HIS A 15 9.31 -6.52 5.05
N GLN A 16 10.26 -7.45 4.79
CA GLN A 16 11.66 -7.33 5.18
C GLN A 16 12.55 -7.09 3.97
N THR A 17 13.21 -5.94 3.97
CA THR A 17 14.10 -5.49 2.90
C THR A 17 15.60 -5.69 3.24
N GLY A 18 15.91 -6.04 4.49
CA GLY A 18 17.27 -6.15 5.02
C GLY A 18 17.62 -5.05 6.02
N ARG A 19 18.71 -5.26 6.77
CA ARG A 19 19.06 -4.37 7.91
C ARG A 19 19.50 -2.98 7.45
N ASP A 20 20.23 -2.90 6.34
CA ASP A 20 20.84 -1.67 5.84
C ASP A 20 20.07 -1.06 4.66
N HIS A 21 18.84 -1.51 4.42
CA HIS A 21 18.02 -1.03 3.32
C HIS A 21 17.33 0.29 3.69
N LEU A 22 17.32 1.25 2.75
CA LEU A 22 16.70 2.57 2.95
C LEU A 22 15.19 2.48 3.22
N GLU A 23 14.51 1.57 2.52
CA GLU A 23 13.10 1.24 2.77
C GLU A 23 13.04 0.26 3.95
N SER A 24 12.80 0.78 5.16
CA SER A 24 12.89 0.05 6.41
C SER A 24 11.59 0.09 7.21
N SER A 25 11.26 -1.02 7.89
CA SER A 25 10.11 -1.11 8.79
C SER A 25 10.20 -0.16 9.99
N GLU A 26 11.40 0.31 10.36
CA GLU A 26 11.59 1.24 11.47
C GLU A 26 10.89 2.59 11.25
N ARG A 27 10.72 3.00 10.00
CA ARG A 27 9.95 4.20 9.64
C ARG A 27 8.51 4.09 10.16
N LEU A 28 7.83 2.97 9.86
CA LEU A 28 6.45 2.75 10.34
C LEU A 28 6.40 2.49 11.84
N ARG A 29 7.35 1.76 12.42
CA ARG A 29 7.40 1.56 13.89
C ARG A 29 7.47 2.87 14.66
N THR A 30 8.19 3.85 14.12
CA THR A 30 8.27 5.19 14.73
C THR A 30 6.93 5.91 14.66
N LEU A 31 6.26 5.87 13.50
CA LEU A 31 4.94 6.47 13.33
C LEU A 31 3.87 5.76 14.18
N ASP A 32 3.88 4.44 14.23
CA ASP A 32 2.96 3.67 15.07
C ASP A 32 3.08 4.07 16.55
N ARG A 33 4.30 4.22 17.08
CA ARG A 33 4.52 4.68 18.46
C ARG A 33 3.94 6.08 18.70
N GLU A 34 4.08 7.00 17.75
CA GLU A 34 3.52 8.35 17.88
C GLU A 34 2.00 8.33 17.81
N LEU A 35 1.42 7.51 16.93
CA LEU A 35 -0.04 7.36 16.80
C LEU A 35 -0.69 6.68 18.01
N ASP A 36 0.04 5.84 18.74
CA ASP A 36 -0.43 5.18 19.96
C ASP A 36 -0.36 6.06 21.21
N ARG A 37 0.21 7.26 21.12
CA ARG A 37 0.24 8.20 22.26
C ARG A 37 -1.18 8.62 22.63
N PRO A 38 -1.54 8.64 23.93
CA PRO A 38 -2.90 8.93 24.37
C PRO A 38 -3.49 10.24 23.84
N GLU A 39 -2.65 11.26 23.69
CA GLU A 39 -3.03 12.58 23.17
C GLU A 39 -3.27 12.61 21.67
N VAL A 40 -2.86 11.56 20.94
CA VAL A 40 -2.96 11.45 19.48
C VAL A 40 -3.99 10.40 19.07
N ALA A 41 -4.03 9.26 19.74
CA ALA A 41 -4.82 8.09 19.36
C ALA A 41 -6.32 8.39 19.12
N GLY A 42 -6.90 9.30 19.92
CA GLY A 42 -8.31 9.73 19.82
C GLY A 42 -8.63 10.69 18.67
N GLN A 43 -7.62 11.15 17.92
CA GLN A 43 -7.80 12.13 16.83
C GLN A 43 -8.07 11.49 15.47
N PHE A 44 -7.87 10.17 15.34
CA PHE A 44 -7.93 9.44 14.10
C PHE A 44 -8.91 8.26 14.16
N VAL A 45 -9.39 7.86 13.00
CA VAL A 45 -10.09 6.60 12.82
C VAL A 45 -9.11 5.57 12.28
N PHE A 46 -9.10 4.38 12.86
CA PHE A 46 -8.27 3.25 12.42
C PHE A 46 -9.19 2.15 11.86
N PRO A 47 -9.53 2.19 10.57
CA PRO A 47 -10.48 1.24 10.01
C PRO A 47 -9.85 -0.14 9.80
N ASP A 48 -10.66 -1.18 9.98
CA ASP A 48 -10.36 -2.50 9.41
C ASP A 48 -10.60 -2.46 7.90
N PHE A 49 -9.73 -3.11 7.14
CA PHE A 49 -9.80 -3.15 5.68
C PHE A 49 -9.31 -4.49 5.13
N ALA A 50 -9.67 -4.82 3.91
CA ALA A 50 -9.23 -6.03 3.23
C ALA A 50 -8.00 -5.80 2.34
N SER A 51 -7.26 -6.86 2.03
CA SER A 51 -6.28 -6.84 0.95
C SER A 51 -6.97 -6.61 -0.40
N ALA A 52 -6.29 -5.93 -1.33
CA ALA A 52 -6.77 -5.79 -2.69
C ALA A 52 -6.96 -7.16 -3.35
N THR A 53 -8.03 -7.31 -4.12
CA THR A 53 -8.23 -8.51 -4.93
C THR A 53 -7.25 -8.53 -6.11
N ILE A 54 -6.94 -9.72 -6.59
CA ILE A 54 -6.11 -9.86 -7.81
C ILE A 54 -6.74 -9.13 -8.99
N ALA A 55 -8.06 -9.11 -9.12
CA ALA A 55 -8.75 -8.38 -10.17
C ALA A 55 -8.53 -6.85 -10.08
N ALA A 56 -8.47 -6.29 -8.86
CA ALA A 56 -8.15 -4.88 -8.66
C ALA A 56 -6.71 -4.55 -9.07
N VAL A 57 -5.75 -5.41 -8.69
CA VAL A 57 -4.34 -5.26 -9.07
C VAL A 57 -4.15 -5.42 -10.58
N GLN A 58 -4.82 -6.40 -11.21
CA GLN A 58 -4.82 -6.62 -12.66
C GLN A 58 -5.37 -5.44 -13.48
N ALA A 59 -6.17 -4.58 -12.87
CA ALA A 59 -6.60 -3.37 -13.56
C ALA A 59 -5.43 -2.45 -13.91
N ASN A 60 -4.29 -2.55 -13.21
CA ASN A 60 -3.09 -1.74 -13.41
C ASN A 60 -1.87 -2.54 -13.87
N HIS A 61 -1.71 -3.77 -13.39
CA HIS A 61 -0.55 -4.62 -13.65
C HIS A 61 -0.89 -5.83 -14.52
N SER A 62 0.09 -6.35 -15.24
CA SER A 62 -0.08 -7.60 -16.01
C SER A 62 -0.18 -8.81 -15.08
N ARG A 63 -0.71 -9.90 -15.63
CA ARG A 63 -0.80 -11.18 -14.93
C ARG A 63 0.58 -11.77 -14.64
N GLU A 64 1.50 -11.56 -15.55
CA GLU A 64 2.87 -12.03 -15.49
C GLU A 64 3.58 -11.38 -14.31
N HIS A 65 3.53 -10.06 -14.22
CA HIS A 65 4.09 -9.30 -13.10
C HIS A 65 3.49 -9.72 -11.74
N ILE A 66 2.17 -9.88 -11.67
CA ILE A 66 1.51 -10.32 -10.42
C ILE A 66 2.00 -11.72 -10.01
N ARG A 67 2.19 -12.64 -10.97
CA ARG A 67 2.72 -13.99 -10.68
C ARG A 67 4.18 -13.94 -10.24
N GLU A 68 4.99 -13.10 -10.85
CA GLU A 68 6.39 -12.90 -10.47
C GLU A 68 6.50 -12.40 -9.02
N VAL A 69 5.75 -11.34 -8.67
CA VAL A 69 5.70 -10.84 -7.30
C VAL A 69 5.16 -11.90 -6.33
N ALA A 70 4.12 -12.64 -6.71
CA ALA A 70 3.58 -13.73 -5.88
C ALA A 70 4.58 -14.86 -5.64
N ALA A 71 5.40 -15.20 -6.63
CA ALA A 71 6.42 -16.24 -6.51
C ALA A 71 7.50 -15.90 -5.48
N THR A 72 7.74 -14.61 -5.19
CA THR A 72 8.70 -14.18 -4.16
C THR A 72 8.31 -14.66 -2.76
N ALA A 73 7.04 -14.97 -2.51
CA ALA A 73 6.56 -15.47 -1.21
C ALA A 73 7.18 -16.82 -0.82
N ALA A 74 7.72 -17.59 -1.79
CA ALA A 74 8.45 -18.83 -1.52
C ALA A 74 9.86 -18.60 -0.94
N HIS A 75 10.34 -17.36 -0.91
CA HIS A 75 11.72 -17.02 -0.54
C HIS A 75 11.75 -16.12 0.69
N THR A 76 12.70 -16.35 1.59
CA THR A 76 12.95 -15.46 2.74
C THR A 76 13.62 -14.15 2.32
N ALA A 77 14.31 -14.15 1.17
CA ALA A 77 14.89 -12.98 0.52
C ALA A 77 15.00 -13.23 -0.98
N PHE A 78 14.54 -12.28 -1.77
CA PHE A 78 14.63 -12.30 -3.23
C PHE A 78 14.74 -10.86 -3.76
N TYR A 79 15.36 -10.67 -4.91
CA TYR A 79 15.49 -9.38 -5.57
C TYR A 79 14.77 -9.41 -6.91
N LEU A 80 13.84 -8.49 -7.13
CA LEU A 80 13.13 -8.32 -8.39
C LEU A 80 13.92 -7.44 -9.37
N ASP A 81 14.72 -6.52 -8.82
CA ASP A 81 15.73 -5.74 -9.53
C ASP A 81 16.92 -5.44 -8.61
N ALA A 82 17.77 -4.47 -8.96
CA ALA A 82 19.01 -4.16 -8.23
C ALA A 82 18.76 -3.71 -6.78
N ASP A 83 17.61 -3.11 -6.48
CA ASP A 83 17.30 -2.52 -5.18
C ASP A 83 15.91 -2.90 -4.61
N THR A 84 15.08 -3.60 -5.38
CA THR A 84 13.74 -4.02 -4.95
C THR A 84 13.79 -5.41 -4.32
N ARG A 85 14.13 -5.43 -3.03
CA ARG A 85 14.21 -6.66 -2.24
C ARG A 85 12.86 -7.05 -1.64
N THR A 86 12.56 -8.35 -1.65
CA THR A 86 11.35 -8.95 -1.09
C THR A 86 11.69 -9.99 -0.02
N SER A 87 10.69 -10.35 0.74
CA SER A 87 10.65 -11.47 1.69
C SER A 87 9.36 -12.26 1.48
N ASN A 88 9.19 -13.36 2.19
CA ASN A 88 7.98 -14.19 2.12
C ASN A 88 6.67 -13.44 2.46
N ALA A 89 6.74 -12.36 3.24
CA ALA A 89 5.58 -11.53 3.57
C ALA A 89 5.28 -10.41 2.55
N SER A 90 6.22 -10.13 1.63
CA SER A 90 6.16 -8.94 0.78
C SER A 90 4.97 -8.91 -0.16
N TYR A 91 4.62 -10.05 -0.77
CA TYR A 91 3.45 -10.14 -1.65
C TYR A 91 2.15 -9.83 -0.90
N GLY A 92 1.96 -10.44 0.28
CA GLY A 92 0.79 -10.17 1.12
C GLY A 92 0.72 -8.70 1.56
N ALA A 93 1.87 -8.13 1.97
CA ALA A 93 1.96 -6.73 2.35
C ALA A 93 1.63 -5.79 1.18
N ALA A 94 2.09 -6.09 -0.03
CA ALA A 94 1.77 -5.29 -1.22
C ALA A 94 0.27 -5.33 -1.58
N LEU A 95 -0.37 -6.49 -1.48
CA LEU A 95 -1.83 -6.59 -1.65
C LEU A 95 -2.59 -5.81 -0.56
N ARG A 96 -2.10 -5.86 0.68
CA ARG A 96 -2.68 -5.13 1.81
C ARG A 96 -2.52 -3.62 1.63
N ALA A 97 -1.36 -3.16 1.14
CA ALA A 97 -1.09 -1.75 0.85
C ALA A 97 -2.04 -1.19 -0.21
N ALA A 98 -2.23 -1.90 -1.31
CA ALA A 98 -3.21 -1.52 -2.33
C ALA A 98 -4.65 -1.55 -1.78
N GLY A 99 -4.96 -2.51 -0.91
CA GLY A 99 -6.26 -2.62 -0.23
C GLY A 99 -6.57 -1.43 0.66
N ALA A 100 -5.58 -0.91 1.39
CA ALA A 100 -5.73 0.29 2.23
C ALA A 100 -6.14 1.51 1.39
N VAL A 101 -5.51 1.70 0.23
CA VAL A 101 -5.85 2.82 -0.67
C VAL A 101 -7.27 2.66 -1.24
N ILE A 102 -7.66 1.45 -1.64
CA ILE A 102 -9.01 1.17 -2.15
C ILE A 102 -10.06 1.45 -1.08
N ASP A 103 -9.90 0.90 0.14
CA ASP A 103 -10.85 1.10 1.24
C ASP A 103 -10.96 2.58 1.61
N GLY A 104 -9.83 3.31 1.63
CA GLY A 104 -9.83 4.76 1.88
C GLY A 104 -10.66 5.51 0.85
N ILE A 105 -10.52 5.20 -0.42
CA ILE A 105 -11.29 5.82 -1.50
C ILE A 105 -12.78 5.47 -1.37
N GLU A 106 -13.13 4.22 -1.06
CA GLU A 106 -14.52 3.80 -0.88
C GLU A 106 -15.18 4.47 0.32
N ARG A 107 -14.46 4.66 1.44
CA ARG A 107 -14.97 5.38 2.60
C ARG A 107 -15.16 6.87 2.34
N LEU A 108 -14.26 7.47 1.55
CA LEU A 108 -14.43 8.86 1.08
C LEU A 108 -15.67 9.01 0.21
N ASP A 109 -15.89 8.07 -0.71
CA ASP A 109 -17.07 8.05 -1.59
C ASP A 109 -18.40 7.91 -0.82
N ARG A 110 -18.38 7.19 0.32
CA ARG A 110 -19.53 7.00 1.20
C ARG A 110 -19.66 8.08 2.29
N ASP A 111 -18.86 9.13 2.26
CA ASP A 111 -18.81 10.18 3.30
C ASP A 111 -18.56 9.64 4.72
N GLU A 112 -17.91 8.49 4.87
CA GLU A 112 -17.55 7.91 6.17
C GLU A 112 -16.32 8.59 6.78
N ILE A 113 -15.42 9.12 5.95
CA ILE A 113 -14.21 9.87 6.32
C ILE A 113 -14.07 11.10 5.43
N ASP A 114 -13.32 12.09 5.89
CA ASP A 114 -13.07 13.33 5.13
C ASP A 114 -11.70 13.32 4.42
N ASN A 115 -10.78 12.49 4.90
CA ASN A 115 -9.49 12.19 4.27
C ASN A 115 -8.90 10.89 4.85
N GLY A 116 -7.90 10.34 4.17
CA GLY A 116 -7.21 9.12 4.60
C GLY A 116 -5.70 9.23 4.45
N PHE A 117 -4.97 8.60 5.36
CA PHE A 117 -3.53 8.48 5.34
C PHE A 117 -3.11 7.01 5.42
N CYS A 118 -2.50 6.50 4.35
CA CYS A 118 -2.09 5.10 4.24
C CYS A 118 -0.62 4.96 4.65
N LEU A 119 -0.38 4.47 5.87
CA LEU A 119 0.96 4.14 6.39
C LEU A 119 1.36 2.75 5.92
N VAL A 120 1.62 2.61 4.63
CA VAL A 120 1.80 1.32 3.98
C VAL A 120 3.25 1.05 3.61
N ARG A 121 3.60 -0.24 3.57
CA ARG A 121 4.80 -0.82 2.99
C ARG A 121 4.42 -2.15 2.31
N PRO A 122 5.04 -2.45 1.15
CA PRO A 122 5.99 -1.66 0.35
C PRO A 122 5.36 -0.39 -0.24
N PRO A 123 6.19 0.59 -0.68
CA PRO A 123 5.73 1.74 -1.47
C PRO A 123 5.21 1.30 -2.85
N GLY A 124 4.74 2.22 -3.70
CA GLY A 124 4.08 1.81 -4.92
C GLY A 124 4.33 2.65 -6.17
N HIS A 125 4.72 3.90 -6.04
CA HIS A 125 4.67 4.87 -7.14
C HIS A 125 5.66 4.57 -8.28
N HIS A 126 6.77 3.90 -8.01
CA HIS A 126 7.73 3.50 -9.04
C HIS A 126 7.34 2.23 -9.80
N ALA A 127 6.44 1.38 -9.26
CA ALA A 127 6.08 0.14 -9.93
C ALA A 127 5.35 0.43 -11.26
N GLU A 128 5.89 -0.14 -12.33
CA GLU A 128 5.32 -0.07 -13.67
C GLU A 128 4.27 -1.15 -13.90
N ARG A 129 3.67 -1.17 -15.10
CA ARG A 129 2.66 -2.18 -15.45
C ARG A 129 3.19 -3.61 -15.33
N ASP A 130 4.40 -3.82 -15.76
CA ASP A 130 5.02 -5.14 -15.95
C ASP A 130 6.31 -5.32 -15.14
N GLN A 131 6.65 -4.37 -14.27
CA GLN A 131 7.92 -4.36 -13.57
C GLN A 131 7.80 -3.76 -12.16
N ALA A 132 8.38 -4.45 -11.17
CA ALA A 132 8.71 -3.90 -9.86
C ALA A 132 10.02 -3.12 -9.94
N MET A 133 10.10 -1.95 -9.30
CA MET A 133 11.32 -1.15 -9.23
C MET A 133 11.25 -0.12 -8.11
N GLY A 134 12.39 0.43 -7.71
CA GLY A 134 12.46 1.49 -6.70
C GLY A 134 11.74 1.10 -5.39
N PHE A 135 11.97 -0.12 -4.91
CA PHE A 135 11.33 -0.71 -3.71
C PHE A 135 9.84 -1.03 -3.86
N CYS A 136 9.21 -0.67 -4.99
CA CYS A 136 7.78 -0.78 -5.23
C CYS A 136 7.43 -2.09 -5.94
N LEU A 137 6.42 -2.79 -5.42
CA LEU A 137 5.95 -4.05 -5.99
C LEU A 137 4.69 -3.85 -6.85
N PHE A 138 3.68 -3.17 -6.31
CA PHE A 138 2.47 -2.77 -7.03
C PHE A 138 2.26 -1.27 -6.86
N ASN A 139 1.74 -0.61 -7.87
CA ASN A 139 1.47 0.82 -7.83
C ASN A 139 0.16 1.11 -7.09
N ASN A 140 0.25 1.29 -5.78
CA ASN A 140 -0.89 1.44 -4.88
C ASN A 140 -1.80 2.61 -5.31
N VAL A 141 -1.23 3.77 -5.63
CA VAL A 141 -2.00 4.97 -6.01
C VAL A 141 -2.64 4.82 -7.39
N ALA A 142 -1.96 4.20 -8.35
CA ALA A 142 -2.51 3.94 -9.67
C ALA A 142 -3.67 2.90 -9.62
N ILE A 143 -3.55 1.87 -8.78
CA ILE A 143 -4.62 0.90 -8.52
C ILE A 143 -5.84 1.64 -7.93
N GLY A 144 -5.63 2.49 -6.92
CA GLY A 144 -6.70 3.31 -6.31
C GLY A 144 -7.36 4.25 -7.32
N ALA A 145 -6.57 4.96 -8.13
CA ALA A 145 -7.09 5.84 -9.17
C ALA A 145 -7.94 5.09 -10.21
N ARG A 146 -7.50 3.89 -10.62
CA ARG A 146 -8.29 3.03 -11.51
C ARG A 146 -9.57 2.52 -10.84
N TRP A 147 -9.51 2.20 -9.55
CA TRP A 147 -10.68 1.79 -8.78
C TRP A 147 -11.70 2.93 -8.71
N ALA A 148 -11.29 4.13 -8.34
CA ALA A 148 -12.16 5.31 -8.31
C ALA A 148 -12.87 5.53 -9.66
N ARG A 149 -12.12 5.44 -10.78
CA ARG A 149 -12.68 5.64 -12.11
C ARG A 149 -13.60 4.52 -12.56
N LYS A 150 -13.20 3.25 -12.37
CA LYS A 150 -13.90 2.10 -12.96
C LYS A 150 -15.04 1.57 -12.09
N ARG A 151 -14.93 1.69 -10.78
CA ARG A 151 -15.91 1.12 -9.83
C ARG A 151 -16.83 2.17 -9.25
N LEU A 152 -16.33 3.38 -9.01
CA LEU A 152 -17.10 4.47 -8.40
C LEU A 152 -17.54 5.53 -9.42
N GLY A 153 -17.07 5.47 -10.67
CA GLY A 153 -17.54 6.33 -11.75
C GLY A 153 -16.90 7.72 -11.80
N TYR A 154 -15.83 7.98 -11.04
CA TYR A 154 -15.14 9.27 -11.10
C TYR A 154 -14.54 9.50 -12.49
N GLU A 155 -14.91 10.59 -13.15
CA GLU A 155 -14.39 10.94 -14.48
C GLU A 155 -12.94 11.40 -14.43
N ARG A 156 -12.58 12.14 -13.38
CA ARG A 156 -11.25 12.76 -13.21
C ARG A 156 -10.67 12.40 -11.85
N VAL A 157 -9.43 11.93 -11.85
CA VAL A 157 -8.63 11.65 -10.67
C VAL A 157 -7.27 12.29 -10.89
N MET A 158 -6.79 13.05 -9.92
CA MET A 158 -5.45 13.63 -9.95
C MET A 158 -4.57 12.89 -8.95
N ILE A 159 -3.36 12.56 -9.37
CA ILE A 159 -2.27 12.08 -8.52
C ILE A 159 -1.23 13.21 -8.48
N VAL A 160 -0.78 13.55 -7.27
CA VAL A 160 0.34 14.48 -7.06
C VAL A 160 1.43 13.69 -6.36
N ASP A 161 2.58 13.60 -6.98
CA ASP A 161 3.76 12.92 -6.47
C ASP A 161 4.91 13.95 -6.44
N TRP A 162 5.53 14.12 -5.27
CA TRP A 162 6.63 15.04 -5.06
C TRP A 162 7.88 14.37 -4.49
N ASP A 163 7.89 13.04 -4.55
CA ASP A 163 9.05 12.24 -4.16
C ASP A 163 10.07 12.16 -5.29
#